data_d38d9d9857d498b415acfb805b1f7aae
#
_entry.id   d38d9d9857d498b415acfb805b1f7aae
#
_cell.length_a   1.000
_cell.length_b   1.000
_cell.length_c   1.000
_cell.angle_alpha   90.00
_cell.angle_beta   90.00
_cell.angle_gamma   90.00
#
_symmetry.space_group_name_H-M   'P 1'
#
loop_
_entity.id
_entity.type
_entity.pdbx_description
1 polymer ?
#
loop_
_entity_poly.entity_id
_entity_poly.type
_entity_poly.pdbx_seq_one_letter_code
_entity_poly.pdbx_strand_id
1 'polypeptide(L)' 'MERIELVELVREKADVGYTDAKEALDACGDDLLDALVWLEAQGR' A
#
# COMPACT_ATOMS: atom_id res chain seq x y z
N MET A 1 4.47 -10.37 -9.21
CA MET A 1 3.61 -10.51 -8.01
C MET A 1 2.22 -9.96 -8.33
N GLU A 2 1.20 -10.70 -7.98
CA GLU A 2 -0.16 -10.25 -8.25
C GLU A 2 -0.57 -9.11 -7.32
N ARG A 3 -1.49 -8.28 -7.79
CA ARG A 3 -1.93 -7.10 -7.04
C ARG A 3 -2.48 -7.46 -5.66
N ILE A 4 -3.24 -8.56 -5.55
CA ILE A 4 -3.80 -8.94 -4.25
C ILE A 4 -2.69 -9.26 -3.24
N GLU A 5 -1.60 -9.82 -3.70
CA GLU A 5 -0.45 -10.09 -2.83
C GLU A 5 0.19 -8.78 -2.39
N LEU A 6 0.29 -7.82 -3.30
CA LEU A 6 0.83 -6.49 -2.95
C LEU A 6 -0.06 -5.80 -1.92
N VAL A 7 -1.37 -5.88 -2.10
CA VAL A 7 -2.31 -5.29 -1.13
C VAL A 7 -2.11 -5.90 0.24
N GLU A 8 -2.00 -7.23 0.32
CA GLU A 8 -1.81 -7.88 1.61
C GLU A 8 -0.48 -7.50 2.27
N LEU A 9 0.58 -7.37 1.46
CA LEU A 9 1.87 -6.95 1.98
C LEU A 9 1.82 -5.52 2.53
N VAL A 10 1.15 -4.62 1.81
CA VAL A 10 1.02 -3.23 2.27
C VAL A 10 0.23 -3.19 3.58
N ARG A 11 -0.86 -3.95 3.67
CA ARG A 11 -1.67 -4.00 4.88
C ARG A 11 -0.84 -4.47 6.08
N GLU A 12 -0.05 -5.50 5.87
CA GLU A 12 0.77 -6.07 6.93
C GLU A 12 1.88 -5.12 7.36
N LYS A 13 2.60 -4.55 6.40
CA LYS A 13 3.77 -3.73 6.69
C LYS A 13 3.40 -2.34 7.20
N ALA A 14 2.33 -1.76 6.69
CA ALA A 14 1.90 -0.41 7.07
C ALA A 14 0.79 -0.41 8.13
N ASP A 15 0.28 -1.59 8.47
CA ASP A 15 -0.81 -1.74 9.45
C ASP A 15 -2.02 -0.88 9.09
N VAL A 16 -2.47 -1.00 7.84
CA VAL A 16 -3.64 -0.28 7.34
C VAL A 16 -4.67 -1.25 6.80
N GLY A 17 -5.89 -0.75 6.58
CA GLY A 17 -6.95 -1.55 6.02
C GLY A 17 -6.81 -1.70 4.50
N TYR A 18 -7.70 -2.51 3.93
CA TYR A 18 -7.69 -2.81 2.50
C TYR A 18 -7.83 -1.56 1.63
N THR A 19 -8.75 -0.67 1.99
CA THR A 19 -9.00 0.54 1.20
C THR A 19 -7.77 1.43 1.13
N ASP A 20 -7.10 1.62 2.25
CA ASP A 20 -5.89 2.45 2.29
C ASP A 20 -4.75 1.80 1.50
N ALA A 21 -4.59 0.48 1.64
CA ALA A 21 -3.54 -0.23 0.90
C ALA A 21 -3.77 -0.15 -0.61
N LYS A 22 -5.03 -0.35 -1.02
CA LYS A 22 -5.37 -0.28 -2.44
C LYS A 22 -5.14 1.13 -2.99
N GLU A 23 -5.55 2.14 -2.25
CA GLU A 23 -5.36 3.53 -2.66
C GLU A 23 -3.87 3.86 -2.83
N ALA A 24 -3.05 3.40 -1.91
CA ALA A 24 -1.61 3.64 -1.98
C ALA A 24 -0.99 2.99 -3.22
N LEU A 25 -1.37 1.75 -3.51
CA LEU A 25 -0.86 1.06 -4.69
C LEU A 25 -1.35 1.71 -5.98
N ASP A 26 -2.60 2.19 -6.00
CA ASP A 26 -3.13 2.91 -7.16
C ASP A 26 -2.32 4.20 -7.39
N ALA A 27 -2.00 4.90 -6.32
CA ALA A 27 -1.25 6.16 -6.42
C ALA A 27 0.19 5.94 -6.84
N CYS A 28 0.77 4.78 -6.53
CA CYS A 28 2.19 4.52 -6.72
C CYS A 28 2.49 3.49 -7.82
N GLY A 29 1.50 3.17 -8.65
CA GLY A 29 1.72 2.26 -9.78
C GLY A 29 2.14 0.86 -9.35
N ASP A 30 1.52 0.36 -8.29
CA ASP A 30 1.78 -0.98 -7.75
C ASP A 30 3.22 -1.18 -7.26
N ASP A 31 3.90 -0.09 -6.90
CA ASP A 31 5.24 -0.18 -6.31
C ASP A 31 5.10 -0.29 -4.80
N LEU A 32 5.54 -1.42 -4.24
CA LEU A 32 5.37 -1.70 -2.82
C LEU A 32 6.07 -0.67 -1.94
N LEU A 33 7.33 -0.40 -2.21
CA LEU A 33 8.10 0.52 -1.37
C LEU A 33 7.51 1.93 -1.42
N ASP A 34 7.20 2.39 -2.63
CA ASP A 34 6.61 3.73 -2.81
C ASP A 34 5.26 3.81 -2.09
N ALA A 35 4.46 2.74 -2.14
CA ALA A 35 3.17 2.72 -1.46
C ALA A 35 3.32 2.87 0.05
N LEU A 36 4.31 2.23 0.63
CA LEU A 36 4.58 2.35 2.06
C LEU A 36 4.99 3.78 2.43
N VAL A 37 5.86 4.37 1.63
CA VAL A 37 6.29 5.76 1.83
C VAL A 37 5.10 6.71 1.66
N TRP A 38 4.28 6.45 0.64
CA TRP A 38 3.09 7.27 0.38
C TRP A 38 2.13 7.27 1.57
N LEU A 39 1.89 6.08 2.15
CA LEU A 39 1.00 5.97 3.31
C LEU A 39 1.57 6.73 4.53
N GLU A 40 2.87 6.63 4.74
CA GLU A 40 3.52 7.35 5.82
C GLU A 40 3.35 8.87 5.63
N ALA A 41 3.53 9.34 4.41
CA ALA A 41 3.38 10.75 4.09
C ALA A 41 1.94 11.24 4.30
N GLN A 42 0.96 10.34 4.12
CA GLN A 42 -0.45 10.67 4.36
C GLN A 42 -0.83 10.59 5.84
N GLY A 43 0.06 10.12 6.69
CA GLY A 43 -0.23 9.97 8.10
C GLY A 43 -1.10 8.77 8.43
N ARG A 44 -1.06 7.78 7.58
CA ARG A 44 -1.88 6.57 7.75
C ARG A 44 -1.08 5.38 8.24
#